data_861f899b22e89538716b63c6ba2f36c8
#
_entry.id   861f899b22e89538716b63c6ba2f36c8
#
_cell.length_a   1.000
_cell.length_b   1.000
_cell.length_c   1.000
_cell.angle_alpha   90.00
_cell.angle_beta   90.00
_cell.angle_gamma   90.00
#
_symmetry.space_group_name_H-M   'P 1'
#
loop_
_entity.id
_entity.type
_entity.pdbx_description
1 polymer ?
#
loop_
_entity_poly.entity_id
_entity_poly.type
_entity_poly.pdbx_seq_one_letter_code
_entity_poly.pdbx_strand_id
1 'polypeptide(L)'
;SAEGVQRGAYVLADLGGGQPEVILMASGSEVSLIVGAGKRLVELGRSVRLVSFPSWELFAEQDQAYQDSVLLPEVRARVAVEAGVSQGWRQ
;
A
#
# COMPACT_ATOMS: atom_id res chain seq x y z
N SER A 1 8.35 -7.90 -6.75
CA SER A 1 8.66 -8.86 -7.80
C SER A 1 8.31 -8.29 -9.16
N ALA A 2 8.88 -8.89 -10.20
CA ALA A 2 8.59 -8.42 -11.55
C ALA A 2 7.11 -8.56 -11.89
N GLU A 3 6.48 -9.62 -11.41
CA GLU A 3 5.05 -9.80 -11.63
C GLU A 3 4.23 -8.70 -10.99
N GLY A 4 4.61 -8.33 -9.77
CA GLY A 4 3.89 -7.27 -9.07
C GLY A 4 4.00 -5.94 -9.78
N VAL A 5 5.18 -5.64 -10.32
CA VAL A 5 5.36 -4.41 -11.07
C VAL A 5 4.48 -4.42 -12.31
N GLN A 6 4.38 -5.55 -12.98
CA GLN A 6 3.56 -5.66 -14.18
C GLN A 6 2.07 -5.54 -13.88
N ARG A 7 1.68 -5.80 -12.64
CA ARG A 7 0.27 -5.69 -12.24
C ARG A 7 -0.07 -4.34 -11.65
N GLY A 8 0.91 -3.46 -11.52
CA GLY A 8 0.68 -2.09 -11.08
C GLY A 8 0.73 -1.87 -9.59
N ALA A 9 0.59 -2.93 -8.81
CA ALA A 9 0.69 -2.83 -7.35
C ALA A 9 0.93 -4.22 -6.78
N TYR A 10 1.60 -4.28 -5.65
CA TYR A 10 1.82 -5.56 -4.99
C TYR A 10 2.11 -5.36 -3.51
N VAL A 11 1.87 -6.40 -2.73
CA VAL A 11 2.11 -6.36 -1.30
C VAL A 11 3.60 -6.51 -1.04
N LEU A 12 4.17 -5.54 -0.31
CA LEU A 12 5.56 -5.61 0.10
C LEU A 12 5.72 -6.46 1.34
N ALA A 13 4.85 -6.24 2.31
CA ALA A 13 4.96 -6.95 3.58
C ALA A 13 3.70 -6.75 4.40
N ASP A 14 3.41 -7.72 5.25
CA ASP A 14 2.40 -7.58 6.29
C ASP A 14 3.15 -7.61 7.62
N LEU A 15 3.01 -6.54 8.39
CA LEU A 15 3.74 -6.35 9.64
C LEU A 15 2.77 -6.42 10.81
N GLY A 16 3.27 -6.91 11.94
CA GLY A 16 2.50 -6.91 13.18
C GLY A 16 1.66 -8.15 13.39
N GLY A 17 1.59 -9.03 12.41
CA GLY A 17 0.83 -10.27 12.54
C GLY A 17 -0.66 -10.07 12.43
N GLY A 18 -1.37 -11.13 12.08
CA GLY A 18 -2.81 -11.10 12.00
C GLY A 18 -3.32 -10.29 10.82
N GLN A 19 -4.61 -9.99 10.87
CA GLN A 19 -5.27 -9.25 9.81
C GLN A 19 -4.83 -7.78 9.85
N PRO A 20 -4.44 -7.22 8.71
CA PRO A 20 -4.03 -5.81 8.70
C PRO A 20 -5.16 -4.88 9.11
N GLU A 21 -4.82 -3.87 9.90
CA GLU A 21 -5.77 -2.82 10.28
C GLU A 21 -5.62 -1.60 9.40
N VAL A 22 -4.43 -1.42 8.80
CA VAL A 22 -4.08 -0.25 8.01
C VAL A 22 -3.33 -0.71 6.78
N ILE A 23 -3.58 -0.06 5.65
CA ILE A 23 -2.81 -0.29 4.44
C ILE A 23 -2.07 1.00 4.10
N LEU A 24 -0.74 0.92 4.03
CA LEU A 24 0.09 2.04 3.62
C LEU A 24 0.59 1.77 2.20
N MET A 25 0.44 2.75 1.33
CA MET A 25 0.74 2.60 -0.09
C MET A 25 1.70 3.68 -0.53
N ALA A 26 2.65 3.31 -1.38
CA ALA A 26 3.59 4.28 -1.92
C ALA A 26 4.18 3.76 -3.21
N SER A 27 4.74 4.67 -4.00
CA SER A 27 5.47 4.31 -5.20
C SER A 27 6.83 4.94 -5.18
N GLY A 28 7.76 4.33 -5.90
CA GLY A 28 9.10 4.87 -6.07
C GLY A 28 9.83 5.03 -4.77
N SER A 29 10.47 6.19 -4.62
CA SER A 29 11.31 6.43 -3.45
C SER A 29 10.50 6.61 -2.17
N GLU A 30 9.20 6.82 -2.28
CA GLU A 30 8.35 6.99 -1.09
C GLU A 30 8.09 5.68 -0.38
N VAL A 31 8.46 4.55 -0.98
CA VAL A 31 8.31 3.25 -0.32
C VAL A 31 9.07 3.21 1.01
N SER A 32 10.23 3.84 1.09
CA SER A 32 10.99 3.85 2.34
C SER A 32 10.22 4.55 3.45
N LEU A 33 9.41 5.54 3.09
CA LEU A 33 8.62 6.26 4.08
C LEU A 33 7.56 5.38 4.70
N ILE A 34 6.88 4.58 3.88
CA ILE A 34 5.84 3.71 4.45
C ILE A 34 6.43 2.56 5.23
N VAL A 35 7.64 2.12 4.87
CA VAL A 35 8.31 1.09 5.68
C VAL A 35 8.58 1.63 7.08
N GLY A 36 9.10 2.86 7.18
CA GLY A 36 9.35 3.45 8.48
C GLY A 36 8.08 3.67 9.26
N ALA A 37 7.05 4.19 8.60
CA ALA A 37 5.77 4.41 9.26
C ALA A 37 5.15 3.11 9.72
N GLY A 38 5.26 2.06 8.89
CA GLY A 38 4.72 0.77 9.26
C GLY A 38 5.38 0.19 10.49
N LYS A 39 6.71 0.31 10.57
CA LYS A 39 7.43 -0.18 11.74
C LYS A 39 6.98 0.56 13.00
N ARG A 40 6.75 1.87 12.86
CA ARG A 40 6.30 2.65 14.00
C ARG A 40 4.92 2.21 14.46
N LEU A 41 4.03 1.93 13.51
CA LEU A 41 2.69 1.47 13.86
C LEU A 41 2.73 0.14 14.57
N VAL A 42 3.63 -0.75 14.14
CA VAL A 42 3.79 -2.04 14.81
C VAL A 42 4.23 -1.84 16.25
N GLU A 43 5.14 -0.89 16.49
CA GLU A 43 5.56 -0.57 17.86
C GLU A 43 4.37 -0.11 18.70
N LEU A 44 3.38 0.48 18.07
CA LEU A 44 2.18 0.95 18.75
C LEU A 44 1.10 -0.13 18.83
N GLY A 45 1.43 -1.36 18.44
CA GLY A 45 0.50 -2.47 18.57
C GLY A 45 -0.43 -2.66 17.40
N ARG A 46 -0.12 -2.10 16.24
CA ARG A 46 -0.99 -2.18 15.07
C ARG A 46 -0.46 -3.17 14.04
N SER A 47 -1.37 -3.69 13.24
CA SER A 47 -1.04 -4.56 12.11
C SER A 47 -1.14 -3.74 10.83
N VAL A 48 -0.14 -3.83 9.96
CA VAL A 48 -0.02 -2.94 8.81
C VAL A 48 0.35 -3.74 7.57
N ARG A 49 -0.31 -3.43 6.46
CA ARG A 49 0.11 -3.95 5.17
C ARG A 49 0.80 -2.84 4.39
N LEU A 50 1.97 -3.14 3.84
CA LEU A 50 2.71 -2.21 3.01
C LEU A 50 2.54 -2.62 1.56
N VAL A 51 2.17 -1.66 0.71
CA VAL A 51 1.89 -1.92 -0.70
C VAL A 51 2.69 -0.97 -1.57
N SER A 52 3.31 -1.50 -2.61
CA SER A 52 4.00 -0.70 -3.60
C SER A 52 3.09 -0.50 -4.81
N PHE A 53 2.98 0.74 -5.30
CA PHE A 53 2.13 1.09 -6.44
C PHE A 53 2.95 1.68 -7.56
N PRO A 54 3.58 0.86 -8.40
CA PRO A 54 4.27 1.40 -9.58
C PRO A 54 3.32 2.06 -10.57
N SER A 55 2.09 1.57 -10.71
CA SER A 55 1.16 2.12 -11.68
C SER A 55 -0.28 1.86 -11.25
N TRP A 56 -1.00 2.94 -10.95
CA TRP A 56 -2.42 2.84 -10.64
C TRP A 56 -3.23 2.35 -11.84
N GLU A 57 -2.81 2.74 -13.05
CA GLU A 57 -3.52 2.37 -14.27
C GLU A 57 -3.46 0.87 -14.49
N LEU A 58 -2.27 0.30 -14.35
CA LEU A 58 -2.12 -1.14 -14.51
C LEU A 58 -2.89 -1.91 -13.44
N PHE A 59 -2.87 -1.40 -12.22
CA PHE A 59 -3.57 -2.07 -11.14
C PHE A 59 -5.09 -2.06 -11.39
N ALA A 60 -5.61 -0.96 -11.91
CA ALA A 60 -7.04 -0.87 -12.18
C ALA A 60 -7.47 -1.84 -13.28
N GLU A 61 -6.53 -2.26 -14.13
CA GLU A 61 -6.84 -3.21 -15.20
C GLU A 61 -6.84 -4.66 -14.72
N GLN A 62 -6.35 -4.92 -13.52
CA GLN A 62 -6.34 -6.28 -13.00
C GLN A 62 -7.75 -6.71 -12.63
N ASP A 63 -7.96 -8.03 -12.56
CA ASP A 63 -9.29 -8.49 -12.18
C ASP A 63 -9.56 -8.13 -10.72
N GLN A 64 -10.84 -8.19 -10.36
CA GLN A 64 -11.26 -7.76 -9.02
C GLN A 64 -10.63 -8.64 -7.95
N ALA A 65 -10.43 -9.92 -8.25
CA ALA A 65 -9.84 -10.82 -7.26
C ALA A 65 -8.43 -10.38 -6.89
N TYR A 66 -7.63 -9.98 -7.88
CA TYR A 66 -6.29 -9.51 -7.59
C TYR A 66 -6.32 -8.19 -6.83
N GLN A 67 -7.17 -7.26 -7.27
CA GLN A 67 -7.27 -5.98 -6.59
C GLN A 67 -7.65 -6.17 -5.12
N ASP A 68 -8.59 -7.05 -4.85
CA ASP A 68 -9.03 -7.30 -3.48
C ASP A 68 -7.96 -8.02 -2.66
N SER A 69 -7.11 -8.80 -3.31
CA SER A 69 -6.04 -9.49 -2.60
C SER A 69 -4.96 -8.53 -2.13
N VAL A 70 -4.78 -7.41 -2.82
CA VAL A 70 -3.80 -6.39 -2.46
C VAL A 70 -4.40 -5.37 -1.51
N LEU A 71 -5.54 -4.80 -1.90
CA LEU A 71 -6.26 -3.82 -1.08
C LEU A 71 -7.49 -4.49 -0.51
N LEU A 72 -7.31 -5.11 0.62
CA LEU A 72 -8.38 -5.86 1.28
C LEU A 72 -9.60 -4.95 1.47
N PRO A 73 -10.76 -5.30 0.90
CA PRO A 73 -11.92 -4.41 0.98
C PRO A 73 -12.36 -4.08 2.39
N GLU A 74 -12.15 -5.00 3.31
CA GLU A 74 -12.57 -4.80 4.69
C GLU A 74 -11.66 -3.85 5.46
N VAL A 75 -10.46 -3.56 4.92
CA VAL A 75 -9.53 -2.65 5.59
C VAL A 75 -9.75 -1.26 5.03
N ARG A 76 -10.37 -0.39 5.81
CA ARG A 76 -10.76 0.92 5.34
C ARG A 76 -9.73 2.01 5.63
N ALA A 77 -8.85 1.77 6.59
CA ALA A 77 -7.79 2.74 6.91
C ALA A 77 -6.67 2.57 5.89
N ARG A 78 -6.62 3.48 4.93
CA ARG A 78 -5.65 3.42 3.84
C ARG A 78 -5.00 4.77 3.67
N VAL A 79 -3.67 4.76 3.54
CA VAL A 79 -2.90 6.00 3.35
C VAL A 79 -1.98 5.80 2.16
N ALA A 80 -2.04 6.72 1.22
CA ALA A 80 -1.18 6.69 0.05
C ALA A 80 -0.20 7.86 0.12
N VAL A 81 1.07 7.56 -0.10
CA VAL A 81 2.13 8.57 -0.10
C VAL A 81 2.71 8.62 -1.50
N GLU A 82 2.60 9.79 -2.14
CA GLU A 82 3.10 9.96 -3.49
C GLU A 82 3.88 11.27 -3.59
N ALA A 83 5.04 11.19 -4.25
CA ALA A 83 5.89 12.35 -4.39
C ALA A 83 5.18 13.44 -5.21
N GLY A 84 5.21 14.67 -4.70
CA GLY A 84 4.71 15.81 -5.44
C GLY A 84 3.20 15.89 -5.58
N VAL A 85 2.46 15.13 -4.80
CA VAL A 85 1.01 15.08 -4.94
C VAL A 85 0.30 15.87 -3.87
N SER A 86 1.03 16.36 -2.88
CA SER A 86 0.40 16.98 -1.73
C SER A 86 -0.55 18.12 -2.10
N GLN A 87 -0.23 18.90 -3.15
CA GLN A 87 -1.10 19.98 -3.55
C GLN A 87 -2.44 19.48 -4.06
N GLY A 88 -2.41 18.37 -4.78
CA GLY A 88 -3.63 17.81 -5.34
C GLY A 88 -4.55 17.24 -4.28
N TRP A 89 -4.01 16.86 -3.17
CA TRP A 89 -4.81 16.22 -2.13
C TRP A 89 -5.78 17.16 -1.46
N ARG A 90 -5.55 18.42 -1.58
CA ARG A 90 -6.42 19.38 -0.92
C ARG A 90 -7.59 19.84 -1.78
N GLN A 91 -7.71 19.28 -2.95
CA GLN A 91 -8.78 19.63 -3.88
C GLN A 91 -10.13 19.08 -3.52
#